data_a90814412caac63af61949ce1cec5360
#
_entry.id   a90814412caac63af61949ce1cec5360
#
_cell.length_a   1.000
_cell.length_b   1.000
_cell.length_c   1.000
_cell.angle_alpha   90.00
_cell.angle_beta   90.00
_cell.angle_gamma   90.00
#
_symmetry.space_group_name_H-M   'P 1'
#
loop_
_entity.id
_entity.type
_entity.pdbx_description
1 polymer ?
#
loop_
_entity_poly.entity_id
_entity_poly.type
_entity_poly.pdbx_seq_one_letter_code
_entity_poly.pdbx_strand_id
1 'polypeptide(L)'
;ILQTLSRTMFEEVKFDRTKVTSLDWATYPILELSDAPESIEIALINRPEMAPQGAGEPSHRTVPAAIANAIFDATGIRMRKVPITPQRMREALLRA
;
A
#
# COMPACT_ATOMS: atom_id res chain seq x y z
N ILE A 1 -4.72 -1.64 -7.92
CA ILE A 1 -3.74 -2.39 -7.09
C ILE A 1 -2.48 -1.55 -6.93
N LEU A 2 -1.75 -1.20 -8.00
CA LEU A 2 -0.47 -0.49 -7.93
C LEU A 2 -0.55 0.86 -7.17
N GLN A 3 -1.57 1.67 -7.41
CA GLN A 3 -1.76 2.92 -6.68
C GLN A 3 -1.91 2.71 -5.17
N THR A 4 -2.60 1.65 -4.76
CA THR A 4 -2.77 1.37 -3.34
C THR A 4 -1.52 0.73 -2.74
N LEU A 5 -0.80 -0.06 -3.51
CA LEU A 5 0.53 -0.55 -3.12
C LEU A 5 1.46 0.63 -2.85
N SER A 6 1.51 1.61 -3.77
CA SER A 6 2.28 2.84 -3.60
C SER A 6 1.94 3.55 -2.28
N ARG A 7 0.66 3.82 -2.04
CA ARG A 7 0.18 4.46 -0.79
C ARG A 7 0.51 3.64 0.45
N THR A 8 0.45 2.32 0.36
CA THR A 8 0.71 1.45 1.51
C THR A 8 2.19 1.40 1.88
N MET A 9 3.09 1.49 0.89
CA MET A 9 4.52 1.24 1.09
C MET A 9 5.36 2.51 1.11
N PHE A 10 4.96 3.58 0.42
CA PHE A 10 5.82 4.73 0.16
C PHE A 10 5.22 6.08 0.54
N GLU A 11 3.94 6.31 0.20
CA GLU A 11 3.37 7.65 0.20
C GLU A 11 2.96 8.14 1.60
N GLU A 12 3.51 9.29 1.99
CA GLU A 12 3.15 9.96 3.23
C GLU A 12 3.20 11.48 3.05
N VAL A 13 2.07 12.13 3.27
CA VAL A 13 2.05 13.60 3.37
C VAL A 13 2.74 14.00 4.67
N LYS A 14 3.83 14.75 4.56
CA LYS A 14 4.57 15.31 5.69
C LYS A 14 4.25 16.79 5.84
N PHE A 15 4.15 17.24 7.07
CA PHE A 15 3.85 18.64 7.37
C PHE A 15 4.48 19.05 8.71
N ASP A 16 4.75 20.33 8.84
CA ASP A 16 5.09 20.97 10.09
C ASP A 16 3.88 21.75 10.65
N ARG A 17 4.11 22.64 11.59
CA ARG A 17 3.02 23.45 12.19
C ARG A 17 2.36 24.45 11.24
N THR A 18 2.98 24.76 10.11
CA THR A 18 2.61 25.88 9.24
C THR A 18 2.30 25.46 7.81
N LYS A 19 2.93 24.38 7.33
CA LYS A 19 2.85 23.99 5.91
C LYS A 19 3.11 22.51 5.69
N VAL A 20 2.68 22.01 4.52
CA VAL A 20 3.11 20.72 3.98
C VAL A 20 4.58 20.80 3.59
N THR A 21 5.34 19.76 3.89
CA THR A 21 6.78 19.66 3.62
C THR A 21 7.12 18.62 2.55
N SER A 22 6.18 17.77 2.17
CA SER A 22 6.29 16.87 1.01
C SER A 22 5.82 17.58 -0.25
N LEU A 23 6.74 18.23 -0.98
CA LEU A 23 6.43 19.20 -2.03
C LEU A 23 6.78 18.73 -3.44
N ASP A 24 7.57 17.68 -3.56
CA ASP A 24 8.09 17.17 -4.81
C ASP A 24 8.30 15.66 -4.77
N TRP A 25 8.74 15.08 -5.87
CA TRP A 25 8.97 13.64 -5.99
C TRP A 25 10.04 13.09 -5.05
N ALA A 26 10.98 13.91 -4.60
CA ALA A 26 12.01 13.50 -3.65
C ALA A 26 11.46 13.42 -2.21
N THR A 27 10.56 14.31 -1.87
CA THR A 27 9.96 14.42 -0.53
C THR A 27 8.62 13.69 -0.40
N TYR A 28 8.00 13.32 -1.53
CA TYR A 28 6.81 12.48 -1.61
C TYR A 28 7.06 11.32 -2.58
N PRO A 29 7.80 10.31 -2.17
CA PRO A 29 8.11 9.17 -3.03
C PRO A 29 6.86 8.37 -3.36
N ILE A 30 6.78 7.90 -4.60
CA ILE A 30 5.76 6.98 -5.10
C ILE A 30 6.43 5.67 -5.54
N LEU A 31 5.63 4.65 -5.78
CA LEU A 31 6.11 3.39 -6.35
C LEU A 31 6.69 3.60 -7.74
N GLU A 32 7.89 3.11 -7.97
CA GLU A 32 8.54 3.05 -9.26
C GLU A 32 8.27 1.71 -9.98
N LEU A 33 8.57 1.63 -11.27
CA LEU A 33 8.35 0.40 -12.03
C LEU A 33 9.15 -0.79 -11.48
N SER A 34 10.34 -0.53 -10.96
CA SER A 34 11.19 -1.52 -10.29
C SER A 34 10.60 -2.11 -9.01
N ASP A 35 9.67 -1.40 -8.38
CA ASP A 35 9.01 -1.81 -7.14
C ASP A 35 7.68 -2.54 -7.40
N ALA A 36 7.25 -2.59 -8.66
CA ALA A 36 6.00 -3.23 -9.03
C ALA A 36 6.12 -4.77 -8.86
N PRO A 37 5.01 -5.44 -8.50
CA PRO A 37 4.99 -6.89 -8.49
C PRO A 37 5.35 -7.48 -9.86
N GLU A 38 6.09 -8.58 -9.88
CA GLU A 38 6.46 -9.29 -11.12
C GLU A 38 5.23 -9.73 -11.92
N SER A 39 4.14 -10.07 -11.24
CA SER A 39 2.88 -10.44 -11.88
C SER A 39 1.68 -9.97 -11.06
N ILE A 40 0.59 -9.69 -11.75
CA ILE A 40 -0.72 -9.42 -11.15
C ILE A 40 -1.73 -10.32 -11.88
N GLU A 41 -2.20 -11.35 -11.21
CA GLU A 41 -3.22 -12.23 -11.74
C GLU A 41 -4.61 -11.65 -11.47
N ILE A 42 -5.47 -11.63 -12.48
CA ILE A 42 -6.81 -11.10 -12.42
C ILE A 42 -7.80 -12.18 -12.82
N ALA A 43 -8.65 -12.60 -11.88
CA ALA A 43 -9.76 -13.49 -12.16
C ALA A 43 -11.05 -12.67 -12.29
N LEU A 44 -11.66 -12.68 -13.47
CA LEU A 44 -12.94 -12.04 -13.71
C LEU A 44 -14.07 -13.04 -13.44
N ILE A 45 -14.88 -12.73 -12.43
CA ILE A 45 -16.09 -13.54 -12.13
C ILE A 45 -17.22 -12.98 -12.98
N ASN A 46 -17.55 -13.70 -14.06
CA ASN A 46 -18.61 -13.30 -14.98
C ASN A 46 -20.00 -13.52 -14.35
N ARG A 47 -20.74 -12.44 -14.19
CA ARG A 47 -22.10 -12.42 -13.62
C ARG A 47 -23.05 -11.64 -14.55
N PRO A 48 -23.34 -12.18 -15.76
CA PRO A 48 -24.12 -11.48 -16.77
C PRO A 48 -25.58 -11.17 -16.35
N GLU A 49 -26.09 -11.87 -15.34
CA GLU A 49 -27.41 -11.65 -14.75
C GLU A 49 -27.46 -10.41 -13.82
N MET A 50 -26.33 -9.83 -13.46
CA MET A 50 -26.27 -8.65 -12.61
C MET A 50 -26.08 -7.38 -13.42
N ALA A 51 -26.71 -6.30 -12.99
CA ALA A 51 -26.43 -4.98 -13.58
C ALA A 51 -24.95 -4.58 -13.39
N PRO A 52 -24.34 -3.93 -14.39
CA PRO A 52 -22.97 -3.46 -14.29
C PRO A 52 -22.75 -2.54 -13.07
N GLN A 53 -21.63 -2.74 -12.36
CA GLN A 53 -21.24 -1.95 -11.20
C GLN A 53 -19.84 -1.41 -11.43
N GLY A 54 -19.51 -0.25 -10.84
CA GLY A 54 -18.16 0.28 -10.86
C GLY A 54 -17.19 -0.63 -10.10
N ALA A 55 -16.02 -0.89 -10.66
CA ALA A 55 -15.00 -1.79 -10.11
C ALA A 55 -13.63 -1.13 -9.90
N GLY A 56 -13.50 0.18 -10.07
CA GLY A 56 -12.20 0.88 -10.00
C GLY A 56 -11.61 0.95 -8.58
N GLU A 57 -12.43 1.29 -7.61
CA GLU A 57 -11.97 1.56 -6.24
C GLU A 57 -11.99 0.37 -5.25
N PRO A 58 -12.74 -0.71 -5.43
CA PRO A 58 -12.82 -1.78 -4.41
C PRO A 58 -11.48 -2.36 -3.99
N SER A 59 -10.50 -2.45 -4.89
CA SER A 59 -9.15 -2.95 -4.60
C SER A 59 -8.38 -2.06 -3.60
N HIS A 60 -8.69 -0.78 -3.49
CA HIS A 60 -8.05 0.13 -2.54
C HIS A 60 -8.31 -0.26 -1.08
N ARG A 61 -9.41 -0.94 -0.79
CA ARG A 61 -9.77 -1.33 0.57
C ARG A 61 -9.02 -2.57 1.06
N THR A 62 -8.69 -3.46 0.16
CA THR A 62 -8.16 -4.80 0.50
C THR A 62 -6.64 -4.87 0.46
N VAL A 63 -5.98 -4.11 -0.42
CA VAL A 63 -4.52 -4.18 -0.61
C VAL A 63 -3.72 -3.87 0.65
N PRO A 64 -4.00 -2.80 1.43
CA PRO A 64 -3.24 -2.52 2.66
C PRO A 64 -3.38 -3.64 3.69
N ALA A 65 -4.57 -4.21 3.83
CA ALA A 65 -4.82 -5.30 4.76
C ALA A 65 -4.10 -6.60 4.31
N ALA A 66 -4.10 -6.89 3.00
CA ALA A 66 -3.40 -8.03 2.45
C ALA A 66 -1.88 -7.93 2.70
N ILE A 67 -1.28 -6.76 2.46
CA ILE A 67 0.15 -6.51 2.72
C ILE A 67 0.46 -6.67 4.21
N ALA A 68 -0.33 -6.05 5.09
CA ALA A 68 -0.13 -6.15 6.54
C ALA A 68 -0.26 -7.59 7.04
N ASN A 69 -1.16 -8.39 6.46
CA ASN A 69 -1.30 -9.80 6.79
C ASN A 69 -0.14 -10.65 6.26
N ALA A 70 0.33 -10.39 5.05
CA ALA A 70 1.49 -11.08 4.49
C ALA A 70 2.76 -10.82 5.32
N ILE A 71 2.96 -9.58 5.76
CA ILE A 71 4.05 -9.22 6.67
C ILE A 71 3.92 -9.97 8.01
N PHE A 72 2.72 -10.03 8.56
CA PHE A 72 2.49 -10.76 9.79
C PHE A 72 2.75 -12.25 9.63
N ASP A 73 2.31 -12.86 8.55
CA ASP A 73 2.55 -14.27 8.25
C ASP A 73 4.05 -14.57 8.13
N ALA A 74 4.80 -13.70 7.47
CA ALA A 74 6.24 -13.86 7.27
C ALA A 74 7.09 -13.58 8.53
N THR A 75 6.63 -12.72 9.44
CA THR A 75 7.49 -12.17 10.51
C THR A 75 6.90 -12.27 11.91
N GLY A 76 5.62 -12.57 12.06
CA GLY A 76 4.89 -12.48 13.32
C GLY A 76 4.59 -11.05 13.79
N ILE A 77 5.01 -10.02 13.04
CA ILE A 77 4.86 -8.62 13.43
C ILE A 77 3.62 -8.00 12.82
N ARG A 78 2.77 -7.41 13.64
CA ARG A 78 1.56 -6.74 13.21
C ARG A 78 1.82 -5.26 12.94
N MET A 79 2.03 -4.91 11.66
CA MET A 79 2.10 -3.52 11.23
C MET A 79 0.72 -2.86 11.27
N ARG A 80 0.62 -1.69 11.92
CA ARG A 80 -0.65 -0.95 12.10
C ARG A 80 -0.56 0.50 11.62
N LYS A 81 0.55 0.89 11.02
CA LYS A 81 0.80 2.24 10.52
C LYS A 81 1.30 2.19 9.09
N VAL A 82 0.67 2.91 8.21
CA VAL A 82 1.10 3.13 6.82
C VAL A 82 1.77 4.50 6.68
N PRO A 83 2.64 4.69 5.69
CA PRO A 83 3.20 3.67 4.83
C PRO A 83 4.08 2.68 5.59
N ILE A 84 4.09 1.42 5.14
CA ILE A 84 4.94 0.37 5.71
C ILE A 84 6.32 0.45 5.04
N THR A 85 7.09 1.45 5.43
CA THR A 85 8.41 1.66 4.86
C THR A 85 9.43 0.64 5.41
N PRO A 86 10.53 0.37 4.67
CA PRO A 86 11.62 -0.49 5.17
C PRO A 86 12.17 -0.05 6.53
N GLN A 87 12.20 1.27 6.78
CA GLN A 87 12.63 1.81 8.07
C GLN A 87 11.66 1.41 9.19
N ARG A 88 10.35 1.65 9.00
CA ARG A 88 9.31 1.29 9.99
C ARG A 88 9.28 -0.21 10.25
N MET A 89 9.53 -1.02 9.21
CA MET A 89 9.61 -2.47 9.37
C MET A 89 10.80 -2.87 10.22
N ARG A 90 11.99 -2.31 9.96
CA ARG A 90 13.19 -2.55 10.78
C ARG A 90 12.98 -2.14 12.24
N GLU A 91 12.39 -0.97 12.47
CA GLU A 91 12.08 -0.50 13.83
C GLU A 91 11.11 -1.45 14.57
N ALA A 92 10.13 -1.99 13.88
CA ALA A 92 9.19 -2.95 14.44
C ALA A 92 9.87 -4.28 14.78
N LEU A 93 10.75 -4.78 13.91
CA LEU A 93 11.55 -6.00 14.14
C LEU A 93 12.48 -5.88 15.36
N LEU A 94 13.06 -4.70 15.58
CA LEU A 94 13.97 -4.47 16.70
C LEU A 94 13.26 -4.34 18.05
N ARG A 95 11.94 -4.14 18.05
CA ARG A 95 11.12 -4.01 19.27
C ARG A 95 10.36 -5.29 19.65
N ALA A 96 10.38 -6.28 18.76
CA ALA A 96 9.71 -7.57 18.94
C ALA A 96 10.59 -8.56 19.70
#